data_a25adf8fd2fe9a299045861cffcafeaa
#
_entry.id   a25adf8fd2fe9a299045861cffcafeaa
#
_cell.length_a   1.000
_cell.length_b   1.000
_cell.length_c   1.000
_cell.angle_alpha   90.00
_cell.angle_beta   90.00
_cell.angle_gamma   90.00
#
_symmetry.space_group_name_H-M   'P 1'
#
loop_
_entity.id
_entity.type
_entity.pdbx_description
1 polymer ?
#
loop_
_entity_poly.entity_id
_entity_poly.type
_entity_poly.pdbx_seq_one_letter_code
_entity_poly.pdbx_strand_id
1 'polypeptide(L)'
;MNFEKNENQQMITQMVRDFAEKEIRPNMMDWDRDEFFPVETMKRMGELGLLGIFVPETYGGSGFTYFEYATALMELGRVCGGIGLSVAAHNSLCTGHIYYHGNE
;
A
#
# COMPACT_ATOMS: atom_id res chain seq x y z
N MET A 1 2.06 3.45 -25.88
CA MET A 1 1.78 3.30 -24.43
C MET A 1 2.27 4.54 -23.69
N ASN A 2 1.42 5.15 -22.91
CA ASN A 2 1.77 6.36 -22.17
C ASN A 2 2.17 6.00 -20.73
N PHE A 3 3.38 6.34 -20.32
CA PHE A 3 3.90 6.07 -18.99
C PHE A 3 3.77 7.27 -18.04
N GLU A 4 3.13 8.35 -18.48
CA GLU A 4 2.87 9.47 -17.60
C GLU A 4 1.82 9.13 -16.58
N LYS A 5 1.99 9.63 -15.35
CA LYS A 5 1.04 9.38 -14.27
C LYS A 5 -0.23 10.21 -14.48
N ASN A 6 -1.39 9.58 -14.30
CA ASN A 6 -2.66 10.29 -14.29
C ASN A 6 -2.84 11.00 -12.94
N GLU A 7 -3.95 11.75 -12.80
CA GLU A 7 -4.22 12.51 -11.57
C GLU A 7 -4.29 11.63 -10.33
N ASN A 8 -4.93 10.45 -10.45
CA ASN A 8 -5.05 9.52 -9.33
C ASN A 8 -3.68 8.99 -8.92
N GLN A 9 -2.83 8.66 -9.88
CA GLN A 9 -1.47 8.19 -9.59
C GLN A 9 -0.64 9.28 -8.92
N GLN A 10 -0.76 10.53 -9.38
CA GLN A 10 -0.05 11.66 -8.78
C GLN A 10 -0.50 11.89 -7.34
N MET A 11 -1.80 11.82 -7.08
CA MET A 11 -2.36 11.99 -5.75
C MET A 11 -1.86 10.88 -4.81
N ILE A 12 -1.89 9.63 -5.27
CA ILE A 12 -1.42 8.50 -4.48
C ILE A 12 0.08 8.60 -4.24
N THR A 13 0.86 8.96 -5.26
CA THR A 13 2.30 9.14 -5.11
C THR A 13 2.60 10.13 -3.99
N GLN A 14 1.92 11.27 -3.99
CA GLN A 14 2.16 12.30 -2.98
C GLN A 14 1.75 11.81 -1.60
N MET A 15 0.57 11.21 -1.48
CA MET A 15 0.05 10.71 -0.21
C MET A 15 0.96 9.63 0.38
N VAL A 16 1.34 8.65 -0.43
CA VAL A 16 2.17 7.53 0.04
C VAL A 16 3.58 8.01 0.38
N ARG A 17 4.13 8.90 -0.44
CA ARG A 17 5.46 9.49 -0.19
C ARG A 17 5.48 10.22 1.13
N ASP A 18 4.50 11.09 1.38
CA ASP A 18 4.40 11.84 2.63
C ASP A 18 4.28 10.91 3.83
N PHE A 19 3.42 9.90 3.73
CA PHE A 19 3.26 8.91 4.79
C PHE A 19 4.57 8.16 5.04
N ALA A 20 5.22 7.68 3.98
CA ALA A 20 6.44 6.89 4.10
C ALA A 20 7.58 7.69 4.71
N GLU A 21 7.76 8.94 4.28
CA GLU A 21 8.82 9.79 4.81
C GLU A 21 8.56 10.17 6.27
N LYS A 22 7.31 10.34 6.66
CA LYS A 22 6.94 10.83 7.98
C LYS A 22 6.85 9.70 9.01
N GLU A 23 6.31 8.54 8.64
CA GLU A 23 5.99 7.50 9.60
C GLU A 23 6.79 6.21 9.43
N ILE A 24 7.36 5.95 8.25
CA ILE A 24 8.12 4.72 8.01
C ILE A 24 9.62 4.98 8.12
N ARG A 25 10.13 5.95 7.36
CA ARG A 25 11.57 6.21 7.31
C ARG A 25 12.20 6.46 8.69
N PRO A 26 11.62 7.27 9.58
CA PRO A 26 12.25 7.51 10.88
C PRO A 26 12.35 6.28 11.77
N ASN A 27 11.54 5.27 11.54
CA ASN A 27 11.43 4.09 12.40
C ASN A 27 11.99 2.80 11.79
N MET A 28 12.26 2.78 10.48
CA MET A 28 12.57 1.53 9.77
C MET A 28 13.82 0.82 10.29
N MET A 29 14.83 1.56 10.67
CA MET A 29 16.06 0.96 11.20
C MET A 29 15.83 0.32 12.57
N ASP A 30 15.01 0.96 13.40
CA ASP A 30 14.65 0.42 14.71
C ASP A 30 13.83 -0.85 14.59
N TRP A 31 12.88 -0.87 13.65
CA TRP A 31 12.06 -2.05 13.41
C TRP A 31 12.92 -3.24 12.94
N ASP A 32 13.85 -2.97 12.04
CA ASP A 32 14.76 -4.01 11.53
C ASP A 32 15.66 -4.56 12.63
N ARG A 33 16.27 -3.66 13.41
CA ARG A 33 17.17 -4.05 14.51
C ARG A 33 16.44 -4.88 15.57
N ASP A 34 15.21 -4.50 15.91
CA ASP A 34 14.44 -5.12 16.99
C ASP A 34 13.55 -6.26 16.48
N GLU A 35 13.60 -6.59 15.19
CA GLU A 35 12.74 -7.60 14.55
C GLU A 35 11.26 -7.34 14.82
N PHE A 36 10.88 -6.06 14.80
CA PHE A 36 9.54 -5.60 15.17
C PHE A 36 8.66 -5.43 13.95
N PHE A 37 7.45 -6.03 13.98
CA PHE A 37 6.45 -5.81 12.93
C PHE A 37 5.54 -4.64 13.35
N PRO A 38 5.51 -3.55 12.57
CA PRO A 38 4.81 -2.32 12.98
C PRO A 38 3.30 -2.41 12.72
N VAL A 39 2.57 -3.09 13.61
CA VAL A 39 1.13 -3.31 13.48
C VAL A 39 0.37 -1.99 13.39
N GLU A 40 0.73 -1.01 14.21
CA GLU A 40 0.03 0.28 14.21
C GLU A 40 0.22 1.03 12.89
N THR A 41 1.42 0.97 12.30
CA THR A 41 1.70 1.56 10.99
C THR A 41 0.85 0.88 9.92
N MET A 42 0.72 -0.44 9.96
CA MET A 42 -0.12 -1.17 9.02
C MET A 42 -1.59 -0.77 9.16
N LYS A 43 -2.07 -0.59 10.37
CA LYS A 43 -3.45 -0.12 10.61
C LYS A 43 -3.66 1.27 10.01
N ARG A 44 -2.70 2.16 10.16
CA ARG A 44 -2.78 3.50 9.58
C ARG A 44 -2.79 3.46 8.06
N MET A 45 -2.02 2.56 7.45
CA MET A 45 -2.08 2.35 6.01
C MET A 45 -3.46 1.86 5.57
N GLY A 46 -4.09 1.02 6.37
CA GLY A 46 -5.47 0.59 6.12
C GLY A 46 -6.45 1.75 6.15
N GLU A 47 -6.30 2.66 7.12
CA GLU A 47 -7.12 3.86 7.21
C GLU A 47 -6.94 4.77 6.00
N LEU A 48 -5.74 4.82 5.44
CA LEU A 48 -5.45 5.60 4.23
C LEU A 48 -5.94 4.93 2.95
N GLY A 49 -6.48 3.71 3.04
CA GLY A 49 -7.00 3.00 1.88
C GLY A 49 -5.96 2.22 1.09
N LEU A 50 -4.78 1.99 1.65
CA LEU A 50 -3.71 1.27 0.96
C LEU A 50 -3.86 -0.24 1.05
N LEU A 51 -4.66 -0.74 1.99
CA LEU A 51 -4.99 -2.16 2.09
C LEU A 51 -6.34 -2.38 1.41
N GLY A 52 -6.38 -3.24 0.40
CA GLY A 52 -7.56 -3.39 -0.44
C GLY A 52 -7.68 -2.32 -1.52
N ILE A 53 -6.56 -1.83 -2.01
CA ILE A 53 -6.50 -0.67 -2.89
C ILE A 53 -7.25 -0.87 -4.21
N PHE A 54 -7.25 -2.08 -4.78
CA PHE A 54 -7.94 -2.36 -6.03
C PHE A 54 -9.32 -3.04 -5.84
N VAL A 55 -9.76 -3.22 -4.60
CA VAL A 55 -11.10 -3.76 -4.32
C VAL A 55 -12.12 -2.64 -4.53
N PRO A 56 -13.28 -2.92 -5.17
CA PRO A 56 -14.30 -1.90 -5.37
C PRO A 56 -14.80 -1.29 -4.08
N GLU A 57 -15.23 -0.02 -4.15
CA GLU A 57 -15.76 0.69 -3.00
C GLU A 57 -16.99 0.01 -2.39
N THR A 58 -17.78 -0.72 -3.21
CA THR A 58 -18.93 -1.48 -2.73
C THR A 58 -18.57 -2.53 -1.68
N TYR A 59 -17.31 -2.99 -1.67
CA TYR A 59 -16.83 -3.95 -0.67
C TYR A 59 -15.90 -3.29 0.35
N GLY A 60 -15.88 -1.98 0.42
CA GLY A 60 -15.07 -1.24 1.38
C GLY A 60 -13.64 -0.98 0.93
N GLY A 61 -13.30 -1.28 -0.31
CA GLY A 61 -11.99 -1.01 -0.87
C GLY A 61 -11.88 0.41 -1.43
N SER A 62 -10.72 0.75 -1.95
CA SER A 62 -10.45 2.09 -2.49
C SER A 62 -10.87 2.26 -3.95
N GLY A 63 -11.11 1.17 -4.67
CA GLY A 63 -11.62 1.22 -6.03
C GLY A 63 -10.62 1.70 -7.07
N PHE A 64 -9.33 1.66 -6.79
CA PHE A 64 -8.29 2.06 -7.72
C PHE A 64 -7.90 0.92 -8.65
N THR A 65 -7.17 1.26 -9.72
CA THR A 65 -6.67 0.28 -10.68
C THR A 65 -5.32 -0.28 -10.25
N TYR A 66 -4.83 -1.27 -11.01
CA TYR A 66 -3.49 -1.81 -10.76
C TYR A 66 -2.38 -0.79 -11.00
N PHE A 67 -2.61 0.25 -11.80
CA PHE A 67 -1.62 1.31 -12.00
C PHE A 67 -1.38 2.11 -10.72
N GLU A 68 -2.46 2.46 -10.02
CA GLU A 68 -2.35 3.15 -8.74
C GLU A 68 -1.73 2.25 -7.68
N TYR A 69 -2.08 0.96 -7.70
CA TYR A 69 -1.49 -0.02 -6.79
C TYR A 69 0.02 -0.11 -6.99
N ALA A 70 0.47 -0.25 -8.25
CA ALA A 70 1.91 -0.32 -8.54
C ALA A 70 2.62 0.96 -8.11
N THR A 71 2.01 2.12 -8.32
CA THR A 71 2.57 3.40 -7.91
C THR A 71 2.77 3.45 -6.40
N ALA A 72 1.77 3.00 -5.63
CA ALA A 72 1.87 2.97 -4.17
C ALA A 72 2.99 2.04 -3.71
N LEU A 73 3.12 0.86 -4.32
CA LEU A 73 4.19 -0.08 -3.99
C LEU A 73 5.57 0.48 -4.28
N MET A 74 5.73 1.21 -5.39
CA MET A 74 7.01 1.83 -5.73
C MET A 74 7.42 2.85 -4.69
N GLU A 75 6.49 3.67 -4.22
CA GLU A 75 6.80 4.68 -3.21
C GLU A 75 7.12 4.06 -1.85
N LEU A 76 6.38 3.05 -1.43
CA LEU A 76 6.65 2.34 -0.17
C LEU A 76 7.98 1.61 -0.23
N GLY A 77 8.24 0.90 -1.33
CA GLY A 77 9.48 0.14 -1.50
C GLY A 77 10.73 1.03 -1.55
N ARG A 78 10.58 2.25 -2.05
CA ARG A 78 11.67 3.23 -2.08
C ARG A 78 12.16 3.56 -0.67
N VAL A 79 11.26 3.59 0.30
CA VAL A 79 11.60 3.89 1.69
C VAL A 79 11.92 2.62 2.47
N CYS A 80 11.11 1.59 2.38
CA CYS A 80 11.29 0.35 3.14
C CYS A 80 10.75 -0.85 2.36
N GLY A 81 11.66 -1.72 1.91
CA GLY A 81 11.30 -2.91 1.15
C GLY A 81 10.43 -3.88 1.92
N GLY A 82 10.65 -4.03 3.24
CA GLY A 82 9.85 -4.92 4.08
C GLY A 82 8.39 -4.49 4.17
N ILE A 83 8.15 -3.20 4.36
CA ILE A 83 6.79 -2.65 4.39
C ILE A 83 6.14 -2.78 3.01
N GLY A 84 6.88 -2.48 1.95
CA GLY A 84 6.38 -2.65 0.59
C GLY A 84 5.95 -4.08 0.30
N LEU A 85 6.77 -5.05 0.70
CA LEU A 85 6.45 -6.47 0.55
C LEU A 85 5.21 -6.85 1.36
N SER A 86 5.05 -6.34 2.58
CA SER A 86 3.89 -6.63 3.42
C SER A 86 2.61 -6.13 2.78
N VAL A 87 2.62 -4.92 2.22
CA VAL A 87 1.45 -4.36 1.51
C VAL A 87 1.16 -5.16 0.25
N ALA A 88 2.20 -5.55 -0.50
CA ALA A 88 2.02 -6.37 -1.70
C ALA A 88 1.43 -7.73 -1.35
N ALA A 89 1.89 -8.37 -0.29
CA ALA A 89 1.35 -9.65 0.15
C ALA A 89 -0.12 -9.52 0.55
N HIS A 90 -0.48 -8.47 1.29
CA HIS A 90 -1.86 -8.23 1.69
C HIS A 90 -2.77 -8.07 0.47
N ASN A 91 -2.40 -7.20 -0.47
CA ASN A 91 -3.25 -6.90 -1.62
C ASN A 91 -3.27 -8.03 -2.65
N SER A 92 -2.10 -8.54 -3.03
CA SER A 92 -1.99 -9.51 -4.13
C SER A 92 -2.24 -10.94 -3.69
N LEU A 93 -1.67 -11.36 -2.57
CA LEU A 93 -1.73 -12.76 -2.16
C LEU A 93 -2.93 -13.08 -1.29
N CYS A 94 -3.40 -12.14 -0.47
CA CYS A 94 -4.52 -12.36 0.44
C CYS A 94 -5.81 -11.75 -0.11
N THR A 95 -5.87 -10.43 -0.17
CA THR A 95 -7.09 -9.71 -0.55
C THR A 95 -7.53 -10.04 -1.97
N GLY A 96 -6.59 -10.09 -2.91
CA GLY A 96 -6.88 -10.41 -4.30
C GLY A 96 -7.50 -11.80 -4.46
N HIS A 97 -6.96 -12.79 -3.77
CA HIS A 97 -7.52 -14.14 -3.81
C HIS A 97 -8.93 -14.18 -3.24
N ILE A 98 -9.17 -13.51 -2.13
CA ILE A 98 -10.51 -13.45 -1.54
C ILE A 98 -11.48 -12.76 -2.50
N TYR A 99 -11.07 -11.64 -3.07
CA TYR A 99 -11.94 -10.86 -3.95
C TYR A 99 -12.30 -11.63 -5.23
N TYR A 100 -11.32 -12.27 -5.87
CA TYR A 100 -11.56 -12.95 -7.16
C TYR A 100 -12.18 -14.33 -7.03
N HIS A 101 -11.98 -15.01 -5.91
CA HIS A 101 -12.38 -16.40 -5.75
C HIS A 101 -13.35 -16.64 -4.59
N GLY A 102 -13.62 -15.65 -3.78
CA GLY A 102 -14.50 -15.79 -2.63
C GLY A 102 -15.96 -15.54 -2.98
N ASN A 103 -16.83 -15.85 -2.02
CA ASN A 103 -18.25 -15.52 -2.09
C ASN A 103 -18.50 -14.20 -1.36
N GLU A 104 -19.65 -13.60 -1.64
CA GLU A 104 -20.03 -12.37 -0.95
C GLU A 104 -20.16 -12.54 0.56
#